data_d11874d5485e69514dfc11dc2626666e
#
_entry.id   d11874d5485e69514dfc11dc2626666e
#
_cell.length_a   1.000
_cell.length_b   1.000
_cell.length_c   1.000
_cell.angle_alpha   90.00
_cell.angle_beta   90.00
_cell.angle_gamma   90.00
#
_symmetry.space_group_name_H-M   'P 1'
#
loop_
_entity.id
_entity.type
_entity.pdbx_description
1 polymer ?
#
loop_
_entity_poly.entity_id
_entity_poly.type
_entity_poly.pdbx_seq_one_letter_code
_entity_poly.pdbx_strand_id
1 'polypeptide(L)'
;MKYVILITKHHDGFCLWDSKYTEYDVASSGNHTDVVEAVAKACKKYGIGLGLYYSLWDRKVNPDVDDQSKDAAYNSYMIAQLKELVDKVKPYTPIVEFWFDGGWTKQNYRWPVMDIYQTIKSQEPDCQIGINWSIGSPENVDAHPVLPEQQKAGFPIRYFPSDFRLGDPYLPTDNDPKTFTHDGKDYYMPWESTVCISQRWFYNTTDNQFKSVEELEKLYRQCTKNDNILILNCLREETVN
;
A
#
# COMPACT_ATOMS: atom_id res chain seq x y z
N MET A 1 -3.15 16.97 8.55
CA MET A 1 -3.34 15.59 8.03
C MET A 1 -4.59 15.59 7.18
N LYS A 2 -4.53 15.06 5.96
CA LYS A 2 -5.68 15.01 5.04
C LYS A 2 -6.34 13.63 5.03
N TYR A 3 -5.55 12.59 5.16
CA TYR A 3 -6.00 11.21 5.23
C TYR A 3 -5.04 10.35 6.05
N VAL A 4 -5.46 9.17 6.39
CA VAL A 4 -4.65 8.12 7.02
C VAL A 4 -4.68 6.89 6.15
N ILE A 5 -3.59 6.11 6.14
CA ILE A 5 -3.55 4.79 5.53
C ILE A 5 -3.54 3.77 6.67
N LEU A 6 -4.57 2.94 6.70
CA LEU A 6 -4.69 1.86 7.66
C LEU A 6 -4.09 0.57 7.09
N ILE A 7 -3.19 -0.05 7.81
CA ILE A 7 -2.78 -1.42 7.50
C ILE A 7 -3.97 -2.35 7.79
N THR A 8 -4.53 -2.95 6.74
CA THR A 8 -5.65 -3.88 6.87
C THR A 8 -5.18 -5.33 6.98
N LYS A 9 -4.20 -5.71 6.16
CA LYS A 9 -3.51 -7.01 6.19
C LYS A 9 -2.05 -6.81 5.79
N HIS A 10 -1.11 -7.23 6.62
CA HIS A 10 0.32 -7.23 6.29
C HIS A 10 0.78 -8.60 5.75
N HIS A 11 2.07 -8.78 5.53
CA HIS A 11 2.67 -10.00 4.96
C HIS A 11 2.43 -11.27 5.78
N ASP A 12 2.11 -11.15 7.06
CA ASP A 12 1.74 -12.29 7.91
C ASP A 12 0.36 -12.88 7.61
N GLY A 13 -0.48 -12.12 6.90
CA GLY A 13 -1.82 -12.53 6.48
C GLY A 13 -2.91 -12.28 7.51
N PHE A 14 -2.60 -11.68 8.68
CA PHE A 14 -3.60 -11.40 9.69
C PHE A 14 -4.51 -10.23 9.27
N CYS A 15 -5.82 -10.48 9.26
CA CYS A 15 -6.82 -9.50 8.84
C CYS A 15 -7.29 -8.65 10.03
N LEU A 16 -7.15 -7.33 9.93
CA LEU A 16 -7.65 -6.39 10.94
C LEU A 16 -9.17 -6.12 10.85
N TRP A 17 -9.89 -6.94 10.12
CA TRP A 17 -11.36 -6.94 10.01
C TRP A 17 -11.90 -8.37 10.12
N ASP A 18 -13.17 -8.50 10.44
CA ASP A 18 -13.92 -9.77 10.40
C ASP A 18 -14.07 -10.21 8.94
N SER A 19 -13.22 -11.12 8.49
CA SER A 19 -13.18 -11.61 7.11
C SER A 19 -13.96 -12.91 6.97
N LYS A 20 -14.79 -12.99 5.93
CA LYS A 20 -15.53 -14.22 5.60
C LYS A 20 -14.65 -15.31 4.95
N TYR A 21 -13.41 -14.97 4.62
CA TYR A 21 -12.52 -15.83 3.83
C TYR A 21 -11.41 -16.47 4.64
N THR A 22 -11.25 -16.09 5.91
CA THR A 22 -10.24 -16.66 6.81
C THR A 22 -10.67 -16.52 8.25
N GLU A 23 -10.24 -17.46 9.09
CA GLU A 23 -10.32 -17.34 10.55
C GLU A 23 -9.04 -16.75 11.16
N TYR A 24 -8.09 -16.29 10.32
CA TYR A 24 -6.89 -15.62 10.78
C TYR A 24 -7.12 -14.09 10.78
N ASP A 25 -7.98 -13.66 11.68
CA ASP A 25 -8.49 -12.30 11.75
C ASP A 25 -8.81 -11.84 13.19
N VAL A 26 -9.21 -10.58 13.32
CA VAL A 26 -9.57 -9.99 14.62
C VAL A 26 -10.79 -10.64 15.25
N ALA A 27 -11.77 -11.08 14.47
CA ALA A 27 -13.01 -11.69 15.00
C ALA A 27 -12.72 -13.03 15.66
N SER A 28 -11.76 -13.79 15.14
CA SER A 28 -11.31 -15.08 15.67
C SER A 28 -10.22 -14.95 16.74
N SER A 29 -9.76 -13.74 17.03
CA SER A 29 -8.77 -13.44 18.05
C SER A 29 -9.41 -13.14 19.40
N GLY A 30 -8.60 -12.96 20.47
CA GLY A 30 -9.09 -12.53 21.78
C GLY A 30 -9.59 -11.08 21.81
N ASN A 31 -9.30 -10.27 20.80
CA ASN A 31 -9.83 -8.92 20.61
C ASN A 31 -10.78 -8.91 19.41
N HIS A 32 -12.05 -8.93 19.66
CA HIS A 32 -13.10 -9.02 18.63
C HIS A 32 -13.44 -7.68 17.95
N THR A 33 -12.63 -6.64 18.16
CA THR A 33 -12.85 -5.32 17.54
C THR A 33 -12.47 -5.35 16.07
N ASP A 34 -13.43 -5.13 15.17
CA ASP A 34 -13.15 -4.85 13.76
C ASP A 34 -12.48 -3.48 13.63
N VAL A 35 -11.16 -3.50 13.46
CA VAL A 35 -10.33 -2.29 13.44
C VAL A 35 -10.63 -1.48 12.18
N VAL A 36 -10.84 -2.12 11.04
CA VAL A 36 -11.14 -1.45 9.77
C VAL A 36 -12.43 -0.66 9.88
N GLU A 37 -13.48 -1.27 10.40
CA GLU A 37 -14.77 -0.61 10.59
C GLU A 37 -14.67 0.53 11.62
N ALA A 38 -13.97 0.31 12.72
CA ALA A 38 -13.78 1.32 13.77
C ALA A 38 -13.05 2.56 13.24
N VAL A 39 -11.99 2.36 12.45
CA VAL A 39 -11.24 3.46 11.83
C VAL A 39 -12.08 4.17 10.76
N ALA A 40 -12.84 3.45 9.93
CA ALA A 40 -13.73 4.04 8.94
C ALA A 40 -14.79 4.95 9.59
N LYS A 41 -15.39 4.52 10.70
CA LYS A 41 -16.30 5.34 11.51
C LYS A 41 -15.63 6.58 12.09
N ALA A 42 -14.40 6.45 12.57
CA ALA A 42 -13.63 7.59 13.09
C ALA A 42 -13.28 8.57 11.96
N CYS A 43 -12.84 8.11 10.81
CA CYS A 43 -12.57 8.96 9.64
C CYS A 43 -13.80 9.77 9.24
N LYS A 44 -14.97 9.14 9.16
CA LYS A 44 -16.24 9.85 8.94
C LYS A 44 -16.51 10.93 9.98
N LYS A 45 -16.34 10.59 11.26
CA LYS A 45 -16.60 11.51 12.37
C LYS A 45 -15.72 12.76 12.34
N TYR A 46 -14.46 12.60 11.95
CA TYR A 46 -13.47 13.68 11.99
C TYR A 46 -13.19 14.32 10.62
N GLY A 47 -13.87 13.88 9.57
CA GLY A 47 -13.69 14.43 8.21
C GLY A 47 -12.29 14.16 7.65
N ILE A 48 -11.71 12.99 7.94
CA ILE A 48 -10.39 12.55 7.48
C ILE A 48 -10.58 11.47 6.41
N GLY A 49 -9.84 11.53 5.30
CA GLY A 49 -9.86 10.49 4.29
C GLY A 49 -9.26 9.17 4.80
N LEU A 50 -9.67 8.05 4.25
CA LEU A 50 -9.15 6.73 4.59
C LEU A 50 -8.55 6.06 3.37
N GLY A 51 -7.26 5.75 3.44
CA GLY A 51 -6.56 4.82 2.56
C GLY A 51 -6.41 3.45 3.22
N LEU A 52 -6.27 2.41 2.41
CA LEU A 52 -6.13 1.04 2.89
C LEU A 52 -4.83 0.43 2.35
N TYR A 53 -3.96 0.01 3.27
CA TYR A 53 -2.80 -0.81 2.92
C TYR A 53 -3.21 -2.28 2.89
N TYR A 54 -2.77 -2.99 1.86
CA TYR A 54 -2.99 -4.43 1.71
C TYR A 54 -1.74 -5.09 1.13
N SER A 55 -1.24 -6.13 1.80
CA SER A 55 -0.15 -6.94 1.28
C SER A 55 -0.63 -7.91 0.22
N LEU A 56 -0.05 -7.85 -0.96
CA LEU A 56 -0.22 -8.87 -2.00
C LEU A 56 0.35 -10.21 -1.56
N TRP A 57 1.47 -10.18 -0.85
CA TRP A 57 2.07 -11.38 -0.28
C TRP A 57 1.39 -11.77 1.04
N ASP A 58 1.05 -13.03 1.18
CA ASP A 58 0.39 -13.60 2.36
C ASP A 58 1.10 -14.89 2.76
N ARG A 59 1.91 -14.81 3.80
CA ARG A 59 2.69 -15.95 4.30
C ARG A 59 1.85 -17.04 4.92
N LYS A 60 0.60 -16.75 5.28
CA LYS A 60 -0.31 -17.72 5.89
C LYS A 60 -1.00 -18.59 4.86
N VAL A 61 -1.51 -17.97 3.80
CA VAL A 61 -2.34 -18.66 2.79
C VAL A 61 -1.51 -19.10 1.58
N ASN A 62 -0.52 -18.32 1.17
CA ASN A 62 0.33 -18.60 0.03
C ASN A 62 1.82 -18.35 0.35
N PRO A 63 2.41 -19.16 1.27
CA PRO A 63 3.79 -18.97 1.70
C PRO A 63 4.82 -19.34 0.63
N ASP A 64 4.50 -20.33 -0.24
CA ASP A 64 5.45 -20.85 -1.20
C ASP A 64 5.53 -19.96 -2.43
N VAL A 65 6.70 -19.39 -2.65
CA VAL A 65 6.98 -18.53 -3.80
C VAL A 65 7.02 -19.28 -5.13
N ASP A 66 7.21 -20.61 -5.11
CA ASP A 66 7.45 -21.42 -6.31
C ASP A 66 6.29 -22.34 -6.71
N ASP A 67 5.25 -22.49 -5.88
CA ASP A 67 4.10 -23.34 -6.18
C ASP A 67 3.00 -22.57 -6.93
N GLN A 68 3.14 -22.50 -8.24
CA GLN A 68 2.17 -21.83 -9.13
C GLN A 68 0.79 -22.52 -9.18
N SER A 69 0.66 -23.74 -8.68
CA SER A 69 -0.62 -24.47 -8.70
C SER A 69 -1.69 -23.80 -7.81
N LYS A 70 -1.27 -23.03 -6.82
CA LYS A 70 -2.14 -22.33 -5.87
C LYS A 70 -2.48 -20.88 -6.25
N ASP A 71 -1.83 -20.36 -7.30
CA ASP A 71 -1.91 -18.93 -7.63
C ASP A 71 -3.33 -18.48 -7.99
N ALA A 72 -4.06 -19.27 -8.77
CA ALA A 72 -5.44 -18.92 -9.15
C ALA A 72 -6.38 -18.89 -7.94
N ALA A 73 -6.24 -19.83 -7.00
CA ALA A 73 -7.02 -19.87 -5.78
C ALA A 73 -6.69 -18.69 -4.87
N TYR A 74 -5.39 -18.36 -4.74
CA TYR A 74 -4.94 -17.21 -3.97
C TYR A 74 -5.42 -15.89 -4.58
N ASN A 75 -5.34 -15.73 -5.89
CA ASN A 75 -5.85 -14.53 -6.57
C ASN A 75 -7.35 -14.34 -6.32
N SER A 76 -8.14 -15.42 -6.38
CA SER A 76 -9.57 -15.38 -6.09
C SER A 76 -9.85 -14.98 -4.64
N TYR A 77 -9.10 -15.53 -3.69
CA TYR A 77 -9.16 -15.19 -2.28
C TYR A 77 -8.86 -13.70 -2.04
N MET A 78 -7.77 -13.19 -2.63
CA MET A 78 -7.35 -11.79 -2.52
C MET A 78 -8.43 -10.84 -3.08
N ILE A 79 -8.94 -11.11 -4.29
CA ILE A 79 -9.99 -10.30 -4.91
C ILE A 79 -11.28 -10.30 -4.05
N ALA A 80 -11.63 -11.43 -3.45
CA ALA A 80 -12.78 -11.52 -2.56
C ALA A 80 -12.58 -10.65 -1.29
N GLN A 81 -11.39 -10.67 -0.69
CA GLN A 81 -11.04 -9.81 0.44
C GLN A 81 -11.05 -8.32 0.08
N LEU A 82 -10.58 -7.94 -1.12
CA LEU A 82 -10.62 -6.54 -1.57
C LEU A 82 -12.06 -6.04 -1.72
N LYS A 83 -12.96 -6.84 -2.28
CA LYS A 83 -14.40 -6.53 -2.32
C LYS A 83 -14.98 -6.34 -0.93
N GLU A 84 -14.65 -7.24 -0.02
CA GLU A 84 -15.10 -7.18 1.38
C GLU A 84 -14.64 -5.90 2.07
N LEU A 85 -13.39 -5.48 1.88
CA LEU A 85 -12.85 -4.23 2.40
C LEU A 85 -13.58 -3.00 1.84
N VAL A 86 -13.81 -2.95 0.53
CA VAL A 86 -14.56 -1.87 -0.10
C VAL A 86 -15.98 -1.82 0.45
N ASP A 87 -16.69 -2.94 0.49
CA ASP A 87 -18.06 -3.03 1.01
C ASP A 87 -18.17 -2.63 2.49
N LYS A 88 -17.13 -2.90 3.27
CA LYS A 88 -17.06 -2.56 4.69
C LYS A 88 -16.84 -1.06 4.93
N VAL A 89 -16.01 -0.41 4.14
CA VAL A 89 -15.60 0.99 4.35
C VAL A 89 -16.54 2.00 3.71
N LYS A 90 -16.98 1.76 2.48
CA LYS A 90 -17.79 2.72 1.70
C LYS A 90 -19.07 3.24 2.37
N PRO A 91 -19.76 2.54 3.31
CA PRO A 91 -20.91 3.11 4.02
C PRO A 91 -20.54 4.26 4.97
N TYR A 92 -19.29 4.36 5.33
CA TYR A 92 -18.80 5.35 6.29
C TYR A 92 -18.05 6.49 5.61
N THR A 93 -17.11 6.20 4.73
CA THR A 93 -16.26 7.18 4.07
C THR A 93 -15.78 6.66 2.72
N PRO A 94 -15.56 7.54 1.70
CA PRO A 94 -14.86 7.14 0.48
C PRO A 94 -13.46 6.61 0.80
N ILE A 95 -13.01 5.63 0.03
CA ILE A 95 -11.63 5.14 0.10
C ILE A 95 -10.79 6.02 -0.81
N VAL A 96 -9.85 6.78 -0.23
CA VAL A 96 -9.02 7.71 -1.02
C VAL A 96 -7.95 7.00 -1.81
N GLU A 97 -7.42 5.88 -1.25
CA GLU A 97 -6.43 5.08 -1.95
C GLU A 97 -6.35 3.64 -1.46
N PHE A 98 -5.82 2.76 -2.31
CA PHE A 98 -5.26 1.47 -1.93
C PHE A 98 -3.74 1.48 -2.13
N TRP A 99 -3.02 1.12 -1.07
CA TRP A 99 -1.59 0.99 -1.02
C TRP A 99 -1.21 -0.50 -0.97
N PHE A 100 -0.75 -1.05 -2.09
CA PHE A 100 -0.38 -2.46 -2.19
C PHE A 100 1.11 -2.68 -1.98
N ASP A 101 1.45 -3.76 -1.29
CA ASP A 101 2.82 -4.10 -0.92
C ASP A 101 3.16 -5.57 -1.20
N GLY A 102 4.46 -5.92 -1.16
CA GLY A 102 4.92 -7.29 -1.23
C GLY A 102 4.88 -7.92 -2.62
N GLY A 103 4.62 -7.15 -3.67
CA GLY A 103 4.54 -7.66 -5.04
C GLY A 103 5.85 -8.26 -5.56
N TRP A 104 7.00 -7.82 -5.03
CA TRP A 104 8.34 -8.30 -5.40
C TRP A 104 8.76 -9.61 -4.72
N THR A 105 7.99 -10.09 -3.76
CA THR A 105 8.38 -11.25 -2.94
C THR A 105 8.28 -12.57 -3.68
N LYS A 106 7.49 -12.63 -4.74
CA LYS A 106 7.29 -13.81 -5.57
C LYS A 106 7.87 -13.60 -6.95
N GLN A 107 8.99 -14.23 -7.23
CA GLN A 107 9.57 -14.27 -8.58
C GLN A 107 8.61 -14.98 -9.54
N ASN A 108 8.49 -14.46 -10.76
CA ASN A 108 7.65 -15.00 -11.82
C ASN A 108 6.14 -15.05 -11.51
N TYR A 109 5.69 -14.47 -10.41
CA TYR A 109 4.27 -14.39 -10.11
C TYR A 109 3.62 -13.27 -10.92
N ARG A 110 2.55 -13.62 -11.61
CA ARG A 110 1.74 -12.63 -12.32
C ARG A 110 0.57 -12.19 -11.45
N TRP A 111 0.79 -11.12 -10.73
CA TRP A 111 -0.27 -10.50 -9.92
C TRP A 111 -1.43 -10.08 -10.82
N PRO A 112 -2.69 -10.32 -10.41
CA PRO A 112 -3.89 -9.97 -11.19
C PRO A 112 -4.20 -8.46 -11.07
N VAL A 113 -3.24 -7.60 -11.48
CA VAL A 113 -3.29 -6.15 -11.26
C VAL A 113 -4.52 -5.53 -11.92
N MET A 114 -4.88 -5.99 -13.12
CA MET A 114 -6.08 -5.51 -13.82
C MET A 114 -7.36 -5.86 -13.04
N ASP A 115 -7.46 -7.08 -12.50
CA ASP A 115 -8.63 -7.52 -11.72
C ASP A 115 -8.72 -6.77 -10.39
N ILE A 116 -7.57 -6.53 -9.73
CA ILE A 116 -7.48 -5.68 -8.53
C ILE A 116 -8.02 -4.29 -8.84
N TYR A 117 -7.48 -3.66 -9.88
CA TYR A 117 -7.83 -2.31 -10.30
C TYR A 117 -9.32 -2.19 -10.64
N GLN A 118 -9.84 -3.08 -11.46
CA GLN A 118 -11.26 -3.09 -11.84
C GLN A 118 -12.18 -3.36 -10.65
N THR A 119 -11.79 -4.27 -9.75
CA THR A 119 -12.56 -4.59 -8.55
C THR A 119 -12.78 -3.35 -7.68
N ILE A 120 -11.73 -2.56 -7.49
CA ILE A 120 -11.81 -1.35 -6.66
C ILE A 120 -12.51 -0.22 -7.42
N LYS A 121 -12.05 0.10 -8.63
CA LYS A 121 -12.57 1.23 -9.43
C LYS A 121 -14.04 1.10 -9.80
N SER A 122 -14.56 -0.12 -9.93
CA SER A 122 -15.99 -0.33 -10.19
C SER A 122 -16.91 0.15 -9.08
N GLN A 123 -16.41 0.23 -7.86
CA GLN A 123 -17.17 0.63 -6.67
C GLN A 123 -16.73 1.99 -6.10
N GLU A 124 -15.45 2.31 -6.23
CA GLU A 124 -14.79 3.53 -5.76
C GLU A 124 -13.95 4.12 -6.92
N PRO A 125 -14.59 4.75 -7.91
CA PRO A 125 -13.91 5.20 -9.14
C PRO A 125 -12.83 6.26 -8.89
N ASP A 126 -12.96 7.05 -7.84
CA ASP A 126 -12.01 8.10 -7.45
C ASP A 126 -10.86 7.59 -6.58
N CYS A 127 -10.94 6.34 -6.08
CA CYS A 127 -9.90 5.72 -5.27
C CYS A 127 -8.60 5.60 -6.07
N GLN A 128 -7.49 6.11 -5.55
CA GLN A 128 -6.18 5.98 -6.18
C GLN A 128 -5.55 4.63 -5.82
N ILE A 129 -4.86 4.01 -6.77
CA ILE A 129 -4.29 2.68 -6.59
C ILE A 129 -2.80 2.71 -6.90
N GLY A 130 -1.98 2.37 -5.91
CA GLY A 130 -0.54 2.25 -6.05
C GLY A 130 -0.03 0.90 -5.55
N ILE A 131 0.96 0.35 -6.25
CA ILE A 131 1.63 -0.89 -5.87
C ILE A 131 3.11 -0.58 -5.62
N ASN A 132 3.63 -0.93 -4.46
CA ASN A 132 4.99 -0.61 -4.08
C ASN A 132 6.00 -1.18 -5.08
N TRP A 133 7.04 -0.40 -5.39
CA TRP A 133 8.00 -0.65 -6.47
C TRP A 133 7.36 -0.69 -7.86
N SER A 134 6.53 0.31 -8.12
CA SER A 134 5.71 0.45 -9.33
C SER A 134 6.49 0.45 -10.63
N ILE A 135 7.74 0.97 -10.62
CA ILE A 135 8.53 1.19 -11.84
C ILE A 135 9.57 0.09 -12.00
N GLY A 136 9.71 -0.42 -13.19
CA GLY A 136 10.65 -1.45 -13.57
C GLY A 136 10.11 -2.31 -14.72
N SER A 137 10.91 -3.27 -15.20
CA SER A 137 10.45 -4.21 -16.21
C SER A 137 9.36 -5.12 -15.65
N PRO A 138 8.21 -5.24 -16.33
CA PRO A 138 7.16 -6.19 -15.93
C PRO A 138 7.63 -7.65 -15.97
N GLU A 139 8.65 -7.94 -16.75
CA GLU A 139 9.21 -9.29 -16.94
C GLU A 139 10.28 -9.61 -15.89
N ASN A 140 10.95 -8.58 -15.40
CA ASN A 140 11.96 -8.73 -14.36
C ASN A 140 11.32 -8.42 -13.01
N VAL A 141 10.60 -9.39 -12.46
CA VAL A 141 10.02 -9.33 -11.12
C VAL A 141 11.09 -9.57 -10.05
N ASP A 142 12.35 -9.69 -10.46
CA ASP A 142 13.47 -9.81 -9.54
C ASP A 142 13.51 -8.63 -8.60
N ALA A 143 13.76 -8.98 -7.40
CA ALA A 143 13.69 -8.31 -6.14
C ALA A 143 14.40 -6.95 -6.02
N HIS A 144 14.98 -6.42 -7.08
CA HIS A 144 15.70 -5.15 -7.02
C HIS A 144 14.89 -4.05 -7.71
N PRO A 145 14.22 -3.24 -6.90
CA PRO A 145 13.50 -2.09 -7.41
C PRO A 145 14.47 -1.12 -8.10
N VAL A 146 13.96 -0.42 -9.11
CA VAL A 146 14.68 0.69 -9.70
C VAL A 146 14.67 1.83 -8.71
N LEU A 147 15.84 2.19 -8.18
CA LEU A 147 15.98 3.29 -7.24
C LEU A 147 15.57 4.63 -7.87
N PRO A 148 15.13 5.63 -7.08
CA PRO A 148 14.69 6.92 -7.60
C PRO A 148 15.67 7.58 -8.56
N GLU A 149 16.98 7.53 -8.27
CA GLU A 149 18.04 8.09 -9.12
C GLU A 149 18.21 7.34 -10.45
N GLN A 150 17.70 6.13 -10.56
CA GLN A 150 17.72 5.32 -11.78
C GLN A 150 16.43 5.48 -12.59
N GLN A 151 15.37 6.01 -12.00
CA GLN A 151 14.11 6.23 -12.70
C GLN A 151 14.24 7.34 -13.74
N LYS A 152 13.81 7.06 -14.95
CA LYS A 152 13.84 7.99 -16.08
C LYS A 152 12.47 8.07 -16.73
N ALA A 153 12.17 9.21 -17.31
CA ALA A 153 10.95 9.36 -18.11
C ALA A 153 10.86 8.26 -19.18
N GLY A 154 9.66 7.68 -19.35
CA GLY A 154 9.43 6.59 -20.29
C GLY A 154 9.87 5.21 -19.81
N PHE A 155 10.36 5.08 -18.57
CA PHE A 155 10.60 3.74 -18.00
C PHE A 155 9.29 2.93 -17.90
N PRO A 156 9.36 1.60 -18.01
CA PRO A 156 8.15 0.78 -17.95
C PRO A 156 7.50 0.80 -16.55
N ILE A 157 6.18 0.74 -16.55
CA ILE A 157 5.39 0.54 -15.34
C ILE A 157 5.32 -0.97 -15.08
N ARG A 158 5.87 -1.41 -13.94
CA ARG A 158 5.93 -2.82 -13.55
C ARG A 158 4.55 -3.41 -13.26
N TYR A 159 3.76 -2.66 -12.52
CA TYR A 159 2.41 -3.07 -12.11
C TYR A 159 1.38 -2.17 -12.74
N PHE A 160 0.89 -2.54 -13.91
CA PHE A 160 -0.12 -1.76 -14.64
C PHE A 160 -1.48 -2.47 -14.59
N PRO A 161 -2.59 -1.73 -14.37
CA PRO A 161 -2.67 -0.28 -14.14
C PRO A 161 -2.33 0.13 -12.69
N SER A 162 -1.76 1.34 -12.55
CA SER A 162 -1.52 2.03 -11.28
C SER A 162 -1.70 3.53 -11.48
N ASP A 163 -2.20 4.24 -10.48
CA ASP A 163 -2.48 5.68 -10.56
C ASP A 163 -1.29 6.54 -10.10
N PHE A 164 -0.40 6.00 -9.28
CA PHE A 164 0.78 6.68 -8.75
C PHE A 164 1.92 5.71 -8.49
N ARG A 165 3.13 6.27 -8.30
CA ARG A 165 4.35 5.50 -8.03
C ARG A 165 4.59 5.39 -6.54
N LEU A 166 5.02 4.20 -6.15
CA LEU A 166 5.52 3.88 -4.83
C LEU A 166 6.94 3.32 -4.93
N GLY A 167 7.73 3.56 -3.88
CA GLY A 167 9.13 3.10 -3.81
C GLY A 167 9.70 3.41 -2.43
N ASP A 168 9.02 2.98 -1.37
CA ASP A 168 9.46 3.20 0.00
C ASP A 168 10.81 2.52 0.31
N PRO A 169 11.65 3.09 1.14
CA PRO A 169 11.49 4.37 1.85
C PRO A 169 12.10 5.56 1.10
N TYR A 170 12.20 5.50 -0.23
CA TYR A 170 12.92 6.48 -1.02
C TYR A 170 12.08 7.72 -1.30
N LEU A 171 12.80 8.84 -1.46
CA LEU A 171 12.26 10.13 -1.84
C LEU A 171 12.49 10.38 -3.33
N PRO A 172 11.65 11.17 -4.00
CA PRO A 172 11.92 11.59 -5.35
C PRO A 172 13.18 12.45 -5.42
N THR A 173 13.91 12.36 -6.53
CA THR A 173 15.04 13.24 -6.83
C THR A 173 14.57 14.61 -7.31
N ASP A 174 15.51 15.56 -7.43
CA ASP A 174 15.19 16.91 -7.95
C ASP A 174 14.69 16.90 -9.41
N ASN A 175 15.11 15.90 -10.19
CA ASN A 175 14.68 15.69 -11.57
C ASN A 175 13.63 14.60 -11.68
N ASP A 176 12.75 14.50 -10.70
CA ASP A 176 11.72 13.49 -10.62
C ASP A 176 10.84 13.43 -11.88
N PRO A 177 10.94 12.36 -12.69
CA PRO A 177 10.10 12.23 -13.86
C PRO A 177 8.65 11.93 -13.45
N LYS A 178 7.71 12.40 -14.27
CA LYS A 178 6.27 12.18 -14.02
C LYS A 178 5.63 11.24 -15.04
N THR A 179 6.36 10.89 -16.10
CA THR A 179 5.80 10.12 -17.21
C THR A 179 6.52 8.79 -17.35
N PHE A 180 5.75 7.73 -17.33
CA PHE A 180 6.19 6.34 -17.44
C PHE A 180 5.37 5.60 -18.47
N THR A 181 5.92 4.53 -19.03
CA THR A 181 5.38 3.88 -20.23
C THR A 181 4.79 2.50 -19.94
N HIS A 182 3.64 2.21 -20.55
CA HIS A 182 3.09 0.87 -20.67
C HIS A 182 2.50 0.67 -22.06
N ASP A 183 2.87 -0.42 -22.74
CA ASP A 183 2.41 -0.75 -24.11
C ASP A 183 2.56 0.43 -25.09
N GLY A 184 3.69 1.12 -25.03
CA GLY A 184 4.01 2.25 -25.91
C GLY A 184 3.19 3.52 -25.66
N LYS A 185 2.45 3.60 -24.55
CA LYS A 185 1.73 4.79 -24.11
C LYS A 185 2.33 5.34 -22.82
N ASP A 186 2.33 6.66 -22.72
CA ASP A 186 2.82 7.37 -21.56
C ASP A 186 1.69 7.66 -20.58
N TYR A 187 2.00 7.48 -19.27
CA TYR A 187 1.08 7.71 -18.17
C TYR A 187 1.73 8.64 -17.16
N TYR A 188 0.93 9.58 -16.64
CA TYR A 188 1.35 10.44 -15.53
C TYR A 188 1.30 9.65 -14.24
N MET A 189 2.43 9.57 -13.55
CA MET A 189 2.64 8.77 -12.33
C MET A 189 3.32 9.64 -11.27
N PRO A 190 2.59 10.42 -10.47
CA PRO A 190 3.17 11.16 -9.36
C PRO A 190 3.76 10.20 -8.32
N TRP A 191 4.66 10.69 -7.48
CA TRP A 191 5.29 9.88 -6.44
C TRP A 191 4.61 10.06 -5.09
N GLU A 192 4.35 8.96 -4.41
CA GLU A 192 4.07 8.96 -3.00
C GLU A 192 5.24 8.33 -2.24
N SER A 193 5.85 9.12 -1.35
CA SER A 193 6.95 8.67 -0.51
C SER A 193 6.43 8.31 0.88
N THR A 194 6.78 7.12 1.35
CA THR A 194 6.46 6.69 2.72
C THR A 194 7.75 6.61 3.52
N VAL A 195 7.83 7.35 4.62
CA VAL A 195 8.99 7.35 5.50
C VAL A 195 8.57 7.20 6.96
N CYS A 196 9.40 6.54 7.76
CA CYS A 196 9.17 6.41 9.19
C CYS A 196 9.55 7.69 9.92
N ILE A 197 8.78 8.09 10.92
CA ILE A 197 9.17 9.14 11.86
C ILE A 197 10.31 8.70 12.80
N SER A 198 10.45 7.39 13.01
CA SER A 198 11.53 6.73 13.76
C SER A 198 12.45 5.94 12.82
N GLN A 199 13.23 5.02 13.36
CA GLN A 199 14.15 4.19 12.55
C GLN A 199 13.51 2.94 11.95
N ARG A 200 12.33 2.53 12.44
CA ARG A 200 11.71 1.25 12.11
C ARG A 200 10.28 1.42 11.59
N TRP A 201 9.83 0.45 10.81
CA TRP A 201 8.45 0.38 10.32
C TRP A 201 7.44 -0.02 11.39
N PHE A 202 7.88 -0.86 12.35
CA PHE A 202 7.03 -1.38 13.41
C PHE A 202 7.51 -0.88 14.77
N TYR A 203 6.59 -0.80 15.73
CA TYR A 203 6.90 -0.45 17.10
C TYR A 203 7.96 -1.38 17.68
N ASN A 204 8.92 -0.78 18.35
CA ASN A 204 9.95 -1.50 19.06
C ASN A 204 10.38 -0.67 20.27
N THR A 205 10.40 -1.31 21.44
CA THR A 205 10.75 -0.66 22.72
C THR A 205 12.14 -0.04 22.76
N THR A 206 13.03 -0.47 21.86
CA THR A 206 14.40 0.09 21.76
C THR A 206 14.52 1.20 20.70
N ASP A 207 13.47 1.48 19.95
CA ASP A 207 13.45 2.54 18.93
C ASP A 207 13.04 3.87 19.58
N ASN A 208 14.03 4.62 20.00
CA ASN A 208 13.87 5.92 20.66
C ASN A 208 14.46 7.09 19.88
N GLN A 209 14.81 6.87 18.63
CA GLN A 209 15.38 7.90 17.77
C GLN A 209 14.32 8.36 16.76
N PHE A 210 13.74 9.52 17.05
CA PHE A 210 12.73 10.14 16.19
C PHE A 210 13.35 11.27 15.39
N LYS A 211 12.87 11.44 14.16
CA LYS A 211 13.22 12.60 13.33
C LYS A 211 12.72 13.87 13.98
N SER A 212 13.54 14.91 13.96
CA SER A 212 13.14 16.23 14.45
C SER A 212 12.05 16.84 13.56
N VAL A 213 11.36 17.86 14.06
CA VAL A 213 10.36 18.61 13.29
C VAL A 213 11.00 19.22 12.04
N GLU A 214 12.23 19.74 12.16
CA GLU A 214 12.99 20.35 11.07
C GLU A 214 13.33 19.33 9.99
N GLU A 215 13.71 18.10 10.38
CA GLU A 215 13.95 16.99 9.44
C GLU A 215 12.68 16.60 8.71
N LEU A 216 11.57 16.44 9.42
CA LEU A 216 10.26 16.11 8.84
C LEU A 216 9.77 17.21 7.88
N GLU A 217 9.97 18.48 8.24
CA GLU A 217 9.64 19.61 7.36
C GLU A 217 10.48 19.60 6.09
N LYS A 218 11.78 19.30 6.19
CA LYS A 218 12.67 19.17 5.02
C LYS A 218 12.21 18.07 4.09
N LEU A 219 11.87 16.90 4.63
CA LEU A 219 11.33 15.76 3.86
C LEU A 219 10.02 16.13 3.17
N TYR A 220 9.10 16.77 3.89
CA TYR A 220 7.85 17.24 3.35
C TYR A 220 8.05 18.21 2.17
N ARG A 221 8.92 19.22 2.34
CA ARG A 221 9.22 20.18 1.28
C ARG A 221 9.89 19.51 0.07
N GLN A 222 10.78 18.54 0.29
CA GLN A 222 11.41 17.79 -0.80
C GLN A 222 10.40 16.99 -1.63
N CYS A 223 9.43 16.35 -0.99
CA CYS A 223 8.37 15.63 -1.70
C CYS A 223 7.42 16.59 -2.42
N THR A 224 6.88 17.56 -1.70
CA THR A 224 5.74 18.37 -2.19
C THR A 224 6.14 19.45 -3.19
N LYS A 225 7.40 19.85 -3.26
CA LYS A 225 7.88 20.85 -4.25
C LYS A 225 7.66 20.43 -5.71
N ASN A 226 7.53 19.13 -5.96
CA ASN A 226 7.34 18.53 -7.27
C ASN A 226 5.96 17.84 -7.38
N ASP A 227 4.94 18.34 -6.69
CA ASP A 227 3.58 17.79 -6.71
C ASP A 227 3.50 16.30 -6.32
N ASN A 228 4.34 15.90 -5.39
CA ASN A 228 4.34 14.55 -4.81
C ASN A 228 3.75 14.55 -3.39
N ILE A 229 3.53 13.37 -2.84
CA ILE A 229 2.92 13.19 -1.53
C ILE A 229 3.95 12.58 -0.57
N LEU A 230 3.93 13.04 0.69
CA LEU A 230 4.66 12.44 1.79
C LEU A 230 3.69 11.74 2.74
N ILE A 231 3.90 10.45 2.95
CA ILE A 231 3.27 9.66 4.00
C ILE A 231 4.25 9.45 5.13
N LEU A 232 3.81 9.70 6.36
CA LEU A 232 4.60 9.46 7.56
C LEU A 232 4.08 8.20 8.26
N ASN A 233 4.93 7.19 8.34
CA ASN A 233 4.65 6.02 9.16
C ASN A 233 4.88 6.38 10.64
N CYS A 234 3.76 6.48 11.36
CA CYS A 234 3.73 6.83 12.78
C CYS A 234 3.52 5.57 13.60
N LEU A 235 4.54 5.15 14.32
CA LEU A 235 4.45 4.03 15.24
C LEU A 235 3.62 4.45 16.47
N ARG A 236 2.79 3.53 16.95
CA ARG A 236 2.09 3.71 18.21
C ARG A 236 3.04 3.36 19.35
N GLU A 237 3.25 4.29 20.27
CA GLU A 237 3.83 3.99 21.57
C GLU A 237 2.77 3.27 22.42
N GLU A 238 3.14 2.18 23.08
CA GLU A 238 2.30 1.62 24.12
C GLU A 238 2.26 2.62 25.28
N THR A 239 1.21 3.39 25.38
CA THR A 239 0.93 4.11 26.62
C THR A 239 0.57 3.06 27.68
N VAL A 240 1.54 2.70 28.49
CA VAL A 240 1.28 1.98 29.74
C VAL A 240 0.49 2.92 30.63
N ASN A 241 -0.83 2.71 30.69
CA ASN A 241 -1.68 3.28 31.74
C ASN A 241 -1.77 2.30 32.89
#